data_c368184ce0c00737c2754ad30a108597
#
_entry.id   c368184ce0c00737c2754ad30a108597
#
_cell.length_a   1.000
_cell.length_b   1.000
_cell.length_c   1.000
_cell.angle_alpha   90.00
_cell.angle_beta   90.00
_cell.angle_gamma   90.00
#
_symmetry.space_group_name_H-M   'P 1'
#
loop_
_entity.id
_entity.type
_entity.pdbx_description
1 polymer ?
#
loop_
_entity_poly.entity_id
_entity_poly.type
_entity_poly.pdbx_seq_one_letter_code
_entity_poly.pdbx_strand_id
1 'polypeptide(L)'
;QKEAGRLTRMVEELLDFARIESGRMKLEIETFDMSIELYEAVYMYENLLKKSGIRLLYDEDVDANFYINGDRHRMKQVFLNILDNAAKYGGDGKQIDIDLKRDGGNIVASVRDYGQGIPEAELPFVKEKFYKGSSKQRGSGIGLAVTEEIVSMHGGTLDIASEVGKGTTVTVTMPSAKSEEALGITGAIPKASETPFTEGEHS
;
A
#
# COMPACT_ATOMS: atom_id res chain seq x y z
N GLN A 1 20.73 -13.10 10.38
CA GLN A 1 19.50 -13.26 9.56
C GLN A 1 18.85 -11.93 9.15
N LYS A 2 18.74 -10.91 10.04
CA LYS A 2 18.15 -9.60 9.71
C LYS A 2 18.92 -8.83 8.62
N GLU A 3 20.27 -8.85 8.67
CA GLU A 3 21.11 -8.15 7.68
C GLU A 3 21.04 -8.81 6.29
N ALA A 4 21.00 -10.16 6.22
CA ALA A 4 20.85 -10.87 4.94
C ALA A 4 19.52 -10.51 4.25
N GLY A 5 18.41 -10.52 4.98
CA GLY A 5 17.10 -10.13 4.45
C GLY A 5 17.05 -8.67 3.97
N ARG A 6 17.77 -7.77 4.66
CA ARG A 6 17.91 -6.37 4.24
C ARG A 6 18.69 -6.22 2.94
N LEU A 7 19.80 -6.94 2.83
CA LEU A 7 20.63 -6.93 1.60
C LEU A 7 19.87 -7.50 0.42
N THR A 8 19.13 -8.60 0.58
CA THR A 8 18.29 -9.18 -0.47
C THR A 8 17.29 -8.15 -0.98
N ARG A 9 16.56 -7.48 -0.08
CA ARG A 9 15.59 -6.44 -0.46
C ARG A 9 16.25 -5.29 -1.21
N MET A 10 17.42 -4.81 -0.75
CA MET A 10 18.14 -3.73 -1.44
C MET A 10 18.59 -4.14 -2.84
N VAL A 11 19.00 -5.39 -3.03
CA VAL A 11 19.38 -5.93 -4.35
C VAL A 11 18.13 -6.01 -5.24
N GLU A 12 17.00 -6.48 -4.73
CA GLU A 12 15.73 -6.53 -5.46
C GLU A 12 15.27 -5.13 -5.89
N GLU A 13 15.31 -4.15 -5.00
CA GLU A 13 15.01 -2.74 -5.30
C GLU A 13 15.92 -2.18 -6.41
N LEU A 14 17.23 -2.49 -6.35
CA LEU A 14 18.19 -2.06 -7.39
C LEU A 14 17.93 -2.74 -8.74
N LEU A 15 17.59 -4.03 -8.75
CA LEU A 15 17.24 -4.75 -9.97
C LEU A 15 15.96 -4.23 -10.59
N ASP A 16 14.93 -3.97 -9.78
CA ASP A 16 13.68 -3.37 -10.26
C ASP A 16 13.92 -1.97 -10.81
N PHE A 17 14.70 -1.16 -10.10
CA PHE A 17 15.14 0.13 -10.58
C PHE A 17 15.86 0.04 -11.95
N ALA A 18 16.82 -0.87 -12.10
CA ALA A 18 17.54 -1.05 -13.37
C ALA A 18 16.62 -1.52 -14.50
N ARG A 19 15.59 -2.33 -14.21
CA ARG A 19 14.58 -2.75 -15.18
C ARG A 19 13.68 -1.59 -15.62
N ILE A 20 13.30 -0.72 -14.68
CA ILE A 20 12.52 0.50 -14.95
C ILE A 20 13.35 1.43 -15.86
N GLU A 21 14.57 1.78 -15.46
CA GLU A 21 15.45 2.69 -16.21
C GLU A 21 15.74 2.22 -17.63
N SER A 22 15.90 0.92 -17.82
CA SER A 22 16.13 0.34 -19.15
C SER A 22 14.87 0.13 -19.97
N GLY A 23 13.68 0.50 -19.47
CA GLY A 23 12.39 0.24 -20.11
C GLY A 23 12.06 -1.25 -20.26
N ARG A 24 12.73 -2.11 -19.48
CA ARG A 24 12.55 -3.58 -19.54
C ARG A 24 11.53 -4.10 -18.54
N MET A 25 11.07 -3.27 -17.61
CA MET A 25 9.99 -3.68 -16.71
C MET A 25 8.71 -3.83 -17.52
N LYS A 26 8.14 -5.03 -17.49
CA LYS A 26 6.83 -5.34 -18.09
C LYS A 26 5.88 -5.66 -16.96
N LEU A 27 4.65 -5.15 -17.05
CA LEU A 27 3.59 -5.46 -16.13
C LEU A 27 2.78 -6.66 -16.64
N GLU A 28 2.46 -7.58 -15.76
CA GLU A 28 1.50 -8.67 -15.99
C GLU A 28 0.11 -8.17 -15.62
N ILE A 29 -0.56 -7.52 -16.59
CA ILE A 29 -1.85 -6.86 -16.34
C ILE A 29 -2.96 -7.89 -16.24
N GLU A 30 -3.63 -7.91 -15.10
CA GLU A 30 -4.88 -8.63 -14.84
C GLU A 30 -5.87 -7.71 -14.12
N THR A 31 -7.14 -8.09 -14.10
CA THR A 31 -8.12 -7.41 -13.26
C THR A 31 -8.21 -8.12 -11.92
N PHE A 32 -8.00 -7.37 -10.84
CA PHE A 32 -8.02 -7.93 -9.49
C PHE A 32 -8.54 -6.89 -8.48
N ASP A 33 -8.94 -7.39 -7.32
CA ASP A 33 -9.34 -6.54 -6.20
C ASP A 33 -8.11 -6.04 -5.43
N MET A 34 -7.87 -4.74 -5.47
CA MET A 34 -6.72 -4.09 -4.84
C MET A 34 -6.74 -4.19 -3.31
N SER A 35 -7.93 -4.34 -2.70
CA SER A 35 -8.06 -4.49 -1.25
C SER A 35 -7.33 -5.73 -0.75
N ILE A 36 -7.34 -6.81 -1.53
CA ILE A 36 -6.66 -8.06 -1.18
C ILE A 36 -5.15 -7.85 -1.04
N GLU A 37 -4.53 -7.16 -2.00
CA GLU A 37 -3.08 -6.91 -1.98
C GLU A 37 -2.68 -5.95 -0.85
N LEU A 38 -3.52 -4.95 -0.59
CA LEU A 38 -3.32 -4.04 0.53
C LEU A 38 -3.46 -4.80 1.86
N TYR A 39 -4.52 -5.60 2.03
CA TYR A 39 -4.74 -6.39 3.24
C TYR A 39 -3.60 -7.37 3.51
N GLU A 40 -3.10 -8.07 2.48
CA GLU A 40 -1.95 -8.96 2.64
C GLU A 40 -0.69 -8.22 3.08
N ALA A 41 -0.42 -7.04 2.53
CA ALA A 41 0.69 -6.20 2.95
C ALA A 41 0.53 -5.76 4.42
N VAL A 42 -0.68 -5.33 4.81
CA VAL A 42 -1.04 -4.97 6.19
C VAL A 42 -0.80 -6.13 7.13
N TYR A 43 -1.30 -7.33 6.80
CA TYR A 43 -1.15 -8.53 7.61
C TYR A 43 0.32 -8.90 7.83
N MET A 44 1.16 -8.78 6.80
CA MET A 44 2.60 -9.03 6.92
C MET A 44 3.29 -8.08 7.91
N TYR A 45 2.86 -6.82 7.97
CA TYR A 45 3.44 -5.81 8.85
C TYR A 45 2.85 -5.80 10.25
N GLU A 46 1.63 -6.28 10.45
CA GLU A 46 0.91 -6.21 11.74
C GLU A 46 1.74 -6.77 12.90
N ASN A 47 2.30 -7.95 12.74
CA ASN A 47 3.10 -8.61 13.78
C ASN A 47 4.41 -7.85 14.08
N LEU A 48 5.02 -7.25 13.07
CA LEU A 48 6.23 -6.45 13.21
C LEU A 48 5.92 -5.15 13.96
N LEU A 49 4.86 -4.48 13.59
CA LEU A 49 4.40 -3.22 14.19
C LEU A 49 3.97 -3.43 15.65
N LYS A 50 3.22 -4.49 15.95
CA LYS A 50 2.85 -4.84 17.32
C LYS A 50 4.06 -5.02 18.23
N LYS A 51 5.10 -5.71 17.76
CA LYS A 51 6.35 -5.88 18.51
C LYS A 51 7.08 -4.56 18.76
N SER A 52 6.91 -3.59 17.88
CA SER A 52 7.47 -2.24 18.01
C SER A 52 6.56 -1.27 18.76
N GLY A 53 5.41 -1.72 19.28
CA GLY A 53 4.44 -0.90 19.99
C GLY A 53 3.68 0.08 19.08
N ILE A 54 3.67 -0.17 17.78
CA ILE A 54 2.94 0.64 16.79
C ILE A 54 1.58 0.00 16.55
N ARG A 55 0.52 0.78 16.73
CA ARG A 55 -0.86 0.38 16.43
C ARG A 55 -1.15 0.63 14.95
N LEU A 56 -1.72 -0.36 14.28
CA LEU A 56 -2.19 -0.25 12.92
C LEU A 56 -3.72 -0.24 12.93
N LEU A 57 -4.30 0.76 12.28
CA LEU A 57 -5.74 0.88 12.04
C LEU A 57 -5.98 0.78 10.54
N TYR A 58 -6.86 -0.11 10.13
CA TYR A 58 -7.26 -0.30 8.74
C TYR A 58 -8.75 -0.07 8.62
N ASP A 59 -9.15 0.82 7.73
CA ASP A 59 -10.51 1.15 7.40
C ASP A 59 -10.73 1.05 5.89
N GLU A 60 -11.85 0.46 5.49
CA GLU A 60 -12.25 0.35 4.09
C GLU A 60 -13.75 0.55 3.94
N ASP A 61 -14.15 1.07 2.79
CA ASP A 61 -15.56 1.16 2.43
C ASP A 61 -16.09 -0.24 2.09
N VAL A 62 -16.76 -0.87 3.07
CA VAL A 62 -17.25 -2.26 2.98
C VAL A 62 -18.30 -2.48 1.88
N ASP A 63 -18.93 -1.41 1.38
CA ASP A 63 -19.93 -1.47 0.30
C ASP A 63 -19.30 -1.24 -1.08
N ALA A 64 -18.00 -0.90 -1.14
CA ALA A 64 -17.29 -0.67 -2.39
C ALA A 64 -16.55 -1.93 -2.85
N ASN A 65 -16.34 -2.01 -4.15
CA ASN A 65 -15.41 -2.94 -4.76
C ASN A 65 -14.19 -2.17 -5.30
N PHE A 66 -13.02 -2.78 -5.19
CA PHE A 66 -11.75 -2.12 -5.44
C PHE A 66 -10.99 -2.74 -6.62
N TYR A 67 -11.73 -3.11 -7.69
CA TYR A 67 -11.13 -3.70 -8.89
C TYR A 67 -10.35 -2.68 -9.70
N ILE A 68 -9.10 -3.05 -10.00
CA ILE A 68 -8.20 -2.32 -10.90
C ILE A 68 -7.67 -3.26 -12.00
N ASN A 69 -7.17 -2.67 -13.09
CA ASN A 69 -6.37 -3.38 -14.08
C ASN A 69 -4.90 -3.11 -13.79
N GLY A 70 -4.15 -4.13 -13.45
CA GLY A 70 -2.75 -3.95 -13.07
C GLY A 70 -2.01 -5.26 -12.80
N ASP A 71 -0.77 -5.12 -12.40
CA ASP A 71 0.08 -6.22 -11.94
C ASP A 71 -0.06 -6.35 -10.42
N ARG A 72 -0.71 -7.41 -9.98
CA ARG A 72 -0.99 -7.72 -8.59
C ARG A 72 0.28 -7.72 -7.73
N HIS A 73 1.34 -8.35 -8.20
CA HIS A 73 2.59 -8.46 -7.45
C HIS A 73 3.27 -7.11 -7.28
N ARG A 74 3.21 -6.27 -8.31
CA ARG A 74 3.76 -4.91 -8.27
C ARG A 74 2.94 -4.00 -7.36
N MET A 75 1.62 -4.11 -7.36
CA MET A 75 0.78 -3.35 -6.42
C MET A 75 1.03 -3.76 -4.98
N LYS A 76 1.19 -5.05 -4.70
CA LYS A 76 1.61 -5.51 -3.36
C LYS A 76 2.97 -4.92 -2.95
N GLN A 77 3.94 -4.88 -3.86
CA GLN A 77 5.25 -4.26 -3.64
C GLN A 77 5.10 -2.76 -3.29
N VAL A 78 4.22 -2.03 -3.97
CA VAL A 78 3.89 -0.62 -3.67
C VAL A 78 3.47 -0.49 -2.21
N PHE A 79 2.49 -1.28 -1.76
CA PHE A 79 1.99 -1.21 -0.39
C PHE A 79 3.03 -1.61 0.65
N LEU A 80 3.83 -2.65 0.38
CA LEU A 80 4.92 -3.06 1.26
C LEU A 80 5.97 -1.94 1.42
N ASN A 81 6.32 -1.23 0.35
CA ASN A 81 7.26 -0.11 0.41
C ASN A 81 6.71 1.06 1.22
N ILE A 82 5.43 1.39 1.04
CA ILE A 82 4.77 2.47 1.77
C ILE A 82 4.69 2.14 3.26
N LEU A 83 4.28 0.92 3.62
CA LEU A 83 4.20 0.46 5.01
C LEU A 83 5.58 0.38 5.67
N ASP A 84 6.62 -0.04 4.93
CA ASP A 84 8.00 -0.03 5.42
C ASP A 84 8.48 1.38 5.77
N ASN A 85 8.16 2.36 4.92
CA ASN A 85 8.45 3.76 5.18
C ASN A 85 7.68 4.29 6.41
N ALA A 86 6.38 4.03 6.49
CA ALA A 86 5.56 4.42 7.64
C ALA A 86 6.09 3.80 8.95
N ALA A 87 6.50 2.53 8.92
CA ALA A 87 7.09 1.85 10.08
C ALA A 87 8.45 2.44 10.49
N LYS A 88 9.28 2.81 9.50
CA LYS A 88 10.63 3.36 9.76
C LYS A 88 10.59 4.79 10.28
N TYR A 89 9.79 5.63 9.65
CA TYR A 89 9.82 7.07 9.88
C TYR A 89 8.69 7.54 10.80
N GLY A 90 7.61 6.76 10.86
CA GLY A 90 6.44 7.02 11.69
C GLY A 90 6.46 6.38 13.07
N GLY A 91 7.50 5.61 13.41
CA GLY A 91 7.56 4.79 14.63
C GLY A 91 7.35 5.56 15.95
N ASP A 92 7.79 6.79 16.02
CA ASP A 92 7.63 7.65 17.21
C ASP A 92 6.15 8.03 17.44
N GLY A 93 5.32 8.07 16.41
CA GLY A 93 3.88 8.36 16.49
C GLY A 93 3.05 7.18 16.99
N LYS A 94 3.62 5.98 17.07
CA LYS A 94 3.00 4.75 17.60
C LYS A 94 1.67 4.36 16.96
N GLN A 95 1.33 4.93 15.82
CA GLN A 95 0.13 4.62 15.06
C GLN A 95 0.36 4.78 13.56
N ILE A 96 -0.24 3.91 12.78
CA ILE A 96 -0.35 3.99 11.32
C ILE A 96 -1.82 3.75 10.98
N ASP A 97 -2.42 4.70 10.27
CA ASP A 97 -3.78 4.60 9.75
C ASP A 97 -3.74 4.29 8.26
N ILE A 98 -4.57 3.36 7.84
CA ILE A 98 -4.72 2.95 6.45
C ILE A 98 -6.18 3.08 6.09
N ASP A 99 -6.47 3.77 5.00
CA ASP A 99 -7.81 4.01 4.48
C ASP A 99 -7.87 3.57 3.02
N LEU A 100 -8.91 2.84 2.66
CA LEU A 100 -9.18 2.42 1.28
C LEU A 100 -10.60 2.80 0.92
N LYS A 101 -10.73 3.64 -0.10
CA LYS A 101 -12.04 4.14 -0.53
C LYS A 101 -12.13 4.28 -2.03
N ARG A 102 -13.36 4.37 -2.51
CA ARG A 102 -13.67 4.74 -3.87
C ARG A 102 -13.95 6.24 -3.97
N ASP A 103 -13.33 6.91 -4.92
CA ASP A 103 -13.55 8.32 -5.22
C ASP A 103 -13.82 8.49 -6.71
N GLY A 104 -15.09 8.62 -7.08
CA GLY A 104 -15.53 8.67 -8.46
C GLY A 104 -15.10 7.44 -9.26
N GLY A 105 -14.32 7.66 -10.32
CA GLY A 105 -13.74 6.60 -11.16
C GLY A 105 -12.42 6.05 -10.67
N ASN A 106 -11.97 6.42 -9.47
CA ASN A 106 -10.70 6.02 -8.91
C ASN A 106 -10.87 5.23 -7.61
N ILE A 107 -9.83 4.48 -7.29
CA ILE A 107 -9.63 3.82 -6.02
C ILE A 107 -8.46 4.52 -5.32
N VAL A 108 -8.67 4.94 -4.08
CA VAL A 108 -7.72 5.73 -3.30
C VAL A 108 -7.34 4.95 -2.06
N ALA A 109 -6.06 4.59 -1.95
CA ALA A 109 -5.48 4.00 -0.76
C ALA A 109 -4.57 5.03 -0.09
N SER A 110 -4.75 5.31 1.19
CA SER A 110 -3.88 6.20 1.95
C SER A 110 -3.27 5.49 3.15
N VAL A 111 -2.00 5.79 3.41
CA VAL A 111 -1.26 5.32 4.59
C VAL A 111 -0.72 6.54 5.31
N ARG A 112 -1.15 6.75 6.53
CA ARG A 112 -0.76 7.87 7.37
C ARG A 112 0.02 7.39 8.59
N ASP A 113 1.22 7.91 8.77
CA ASP A 113 1.96 7.83 10.02
C ASP A 113 1.87 9.15 10.81
N TYR A 114 2.18 9.09 12.09
CA TYR A 114 2.20 10.21 13.02
C TYR A 114 3.61 10.47 13.56
N GLY A 115 4.62 10.23 12.72
CA GLY A 115 6.03 10.36 13.07
C GLY A 115 6.56 11.79 12.95
N GLN A 116 7.86 11.85 12.68
CA GLN A 116 8.57 13.14 12.64
C GLN A 116 8.15 14.07 11.49
N GLY A 117 7.50 13.52 10.45
CA GLY A 117 7.19 14.26 9.22
C GLY A 117 8.43 14.61 8.37
N ILE A 118 8.17 15.28 7.26
CA ILE A 118 9.17 15.67 6.26
C ILE A 118 9.17 17.20 6.15
N PRO A 119 10.33 17.86 6.20
CA PRO A 119 10.42 19.31 5.96
C PRO A 119 9.87 19.68 4.57
N GLU A 120 9.12 20.77 4.49
CA GLU A 120 8.54 21.26 3.23
C GLU A 120 9.57 21.41 2.10
N ALA A 121 10.77 21.86 2.44
CA ALA A 121 11.88 22.00 1.50
C ALA A 121 12.39 20.65 0.95
N GLU A 122 12.11 19.52 1.62
CA GLU A 122 12.52 18.20 1.21
C GLU A 122 11.43 17.47 0.40
N LEU A 123 10.15 17.84 0.57
CA LEU A 123 9.01 17.17 -0.09
C LEU A 123 9.15 17.02 -1.62
N PRO A 124 9.64 18.02 -2.38
CA PRO A 124 9.81 17.88 -3.83
C PRO A 124 10.79 16.77 -4.23
N PHE A 125 11.70 16.41 -3.33
CA PHE A 125 12.81 15.50 -3.63
C PHE A 125 12.61 14.08 -3.08
N VAL A 126 11.60 13.83 -2.22
CA VAL A 126 11.46 12.53 -1.53
C VAL A 126 11.14 11.37 -2.48
N LYS A 127 10.64 11.66 -3.68
CA LYS A 127 10.41 10.68 -4.75
C LYS A 127 11.60 10.56 -5.71
N GLU A 128 12.63 11.40 -5.54
CA GLU A 128 13.84 11.32 -6.36
C GLU A 128 14.70 10.11 -5.96
N LYS A 129 15.39 9.59 -6.96
CA LYS A 129 16.27 8.44 -6.84
C LYS A 129 17.45 8.74 -5.92
N PHE A 130 17.73 7.82 -4.99
CA PHE A 130 18.83 7.91 -4.02
C PHE A 130 18.71 9.07 -3.02
N TYR A 131 17.58 9.77 -3.01
CA TYR A 131 17.33 10.80 -2.01
C TYR A 131 17.08 10.17 -0.63
N LYS A 132 17.72 10.70 0.40
CA LYS A 132 17.64 10.16 1.77
C LYS A 132 17.23 11.19 2.80
N GLY A 133 16.91 12.40 2.40
CA GLY A 133 16.52 13.48 3.32
C GLY A 133 17.47 13.67 4.50
N SER A 134 17.06 14.48 5.45
CA SER A 134 17.79 14.76 6.71
C SER A 134 17.62 13.66 7.77
N SER A 135 16.78 12.65 7.50
CA SER A 135 16.53 11.55 8.43
C SER A 135 17.75 10.66 8.63
N LYS A 136 18.04 10.30 9.89
CA LYS A 136 19.12 9.36 10.26
C LYS A 136 18.79 7.89 9.95
N GLN A 137 17.59 7.61 9.47
CA GLN A 137 17.16 6.25 9.19
C GLN A 137 17.87 5.68 7.95
N ARG A 138 18.32 4.42 8.05
CA ARG A 138 19.03 3.73 6.98
C ARG A 138 18.04 3.18 5.95
N GLY A 139 18.10 3.65 4.70
CA GLY A 139 17.34 3.16 3.55
C GLY A 139 18.18 3.17 2.28
N SER A 140 17.69 2.55 1.20
CA SER A 140 18.30 2.61 -0.14
C SER A 140 18.15 3.99 -0.79
N GLY A 141 17.05 4.70 -0.48
CA GLY A 141 16.62 5.91 -1.17
C GLY A 141 16.00 5.63 -2.55
N ILE A 142 15.65 4.38 -2.82
CA ILE A 142 15.08 3.95 -4.11
C ILE A 142 13.61 3.57 -3.96
N GLY A 143 13.17 3.15 -2.78
CA GLY A 143 11.85 2.57 -2.56
C GLY A 143 10.69 3.47 -3.04
N LEU A 144 10.67 4.75 -2.68
CA LEU A 144 9.63 5.69 -3.13
C LEU A 144 9.71 5.97 -4.64
N ALA A 145 10.92 6.07 -5.21
CA ALA A 145 11.10 6.25 -6.64
C ALA A 145 10.57 5.05 -7.44
N VAL A 146 10.86 3.83 -7.00
CA VAL A 146 10.31 2.59 -7.60
C VAL A 146 8.79 2.54 -7.43
N THR A 147 8.27 2.94 -6.27
CA THR A 147 6.83 3.00 -6.00
C THR A 147 6.11 3.98 -6.93
N GLU A 148 6.65 5.20 -7.09
CA GLU A 148 6.12 6.21 -8.01
C GLU A 148 6.05 5.67 -9.44
N GLU A 149 7.12 5.02 -9.91
CA GLU A 149 7.20 4.52 -11.27
C GLU A 149 6.21 3.36 -11.49
N ILE A 150 6.12 2.40 -10.54
CA ILE A 150 5.15 1.32 -10.63
C ILE A 150 3.73 1.88 -10.69
N VAL A 151 3.36 2.81 -9.81
CA VAL A 151 2.03 3.43 -9.81
C VAL A 151 1.76 4.17 -11.12
N SER A 152 2.75 4.93 -11.63
CA SER A 152 2.66 5.63 -12.92
C SER A 152 2.47 4.69 -14.10
N MET A 153 3.21 3.57 -14.14
CA MET A 153 3.05 2.54 -15.17
C MET A 153 1.65 1.91 -15.19
N HIS A 154 0.94 1.95 -14.05
CA HIS A 154 -0.45 1.50 -13.94
C HIS A 154 -1.48 2.61 -14.25
N GLY A 155 -1.02 3.81 -14.64
CA GLY A 155 -1.89 4.97 -14.90
C GLY A 155 -2.43 5.64 -13.65
N GLY A 156 -1.84 5.35 -12.49
CA GLY A 156 -2.16 5.97 -11.20
C GLY A 156 -1.27 7.14 -10.82
N THR A 157 -1.48 7.70 -9.62
CA THR A 157 -0.65 8.74 -9.02
C THR A 157 -0.26 8.39 -7.60
N LEU A 158 0.93 8.84 -7.19
CA LEU A 158 1.44 8.75 -5.83
C LEU A 158 1.63 10.16 -5.26
N ASP A 159 0.87 10.51 -4.22
CA ASP A 159 0.93 11.81 -3.57
C ASP A 159 1.47 11.66 -2.14
N ILE A 160 2.27 12.64 -1.71
CA ILE A 160 2.86 12.67 -0.38
C ILE A 160 2.57 14.03 0.26
N ALA A 161 1.84 14.00 1.37
CA ALA A 161 1.58 15.15 2.21
C ALA A 161 2.25 14.94 3.57
N SER A 162 3.01 15.91 4.04
CA SER A 162 3.73 15.79 5.30
C SER A 162 3.93 17.16 5.96
N GLU A 163 3.95 17.13 7.30
CA GLU A 163 4.26 18.30 8.13
C GLU A 163 5.13 17.84 9.29
N VAL A 164 6.20 18.58 9.55
CA VAL A 164 7.14 18.29 10.63
C VAL A 164 6.40 18.22 11.97
N GLY A 165 6.58 17.11 12.69
CA GLY A 165 5.94 16.83 13.97
C GLY A 165 4.49 16.34 13.89
N LYS A 166 3.90 16.24 12.69
CA LYS A 166 2.53 15.72 12.50
C LYS A 166 2.47 14.40 11.70
N GLY A 167 3.61 14.00 11.12
CA GLY A 167 3.72 12.76 10.34
C GLY A 167 3.55 12.95 8.84
N THR A 168 3.39 11.83 8.15
CA THR A 168 3.31 11.77 6.68
C THR A 168 2.12 10.96 6.24
N THR A 169 1.45 11.42 5.19
CA THR A 169 0.41 10.66 4.48
C THR A 169 0.88 10.39 3.06
N VAL A 170 0.92 9.12 2.70
CA VAL A 170 1.17 8.68 1.33
C VAL A 170 -0.13 8.18 0.74
N THR A 171 -0.52 8.72 -0.41
CA THR A 171 -1.78 8.41 -1.10
C THR A 171 -1.48 7.82 -2.47
N VAL A 172 -2.04 6.64 -2.73
CA VAL A 172 -2.03 5.98 -4.04
C VAL A 172 -3.42 6.10 -4.64
N THR A 173 -3.52 6.70 -5.81
CA THR A 173 -4.77 6.81 -6.57
C THR A 173 -4.66 5.98 -7.84
N MET A 174 -5.56 5.03 -8.02
CA MET A 174 -5.59 4.10 -9.16
C MET A 174 -6.90 4.23 -9.94
N PRO A 175 -6.87 4.19 -11.27
CA PRO A 175 -8.11 4.09 -12.05
C PRO A 175 -8.84 2.79 -11.70
N SER A 176 -10.14 2.87 -11.39
CA SER A 176 -10.95 1.67 -11.18
C SER A 176 -11.16 0.92 -12.51
N ALA A 177 -11.14 -0.42 -12.48
CA ALA A 177 -11.58 -1.21 -13.61
C ALA A 177 -13.05 -0.89 -13.94
N LYS A 178 -13.40 -0.88 -15.22
CA LYS A 178 -14.79 -0.74 -15.66
C LYS A 178 -15.56 -1.97 -15.20
N SER A 179 -16.62 -1.74 -14.48
CA SER A 179 -17.51 -2.63 -13.72
C SER A 179 -17.47 -4.16 -13.99
N GLU A 180 -17.92 -4.92 -13.00
CA GLU A 180 -17.99 -6.40 -12.93
C GLU A 180 -18.55 -7.09 -14.19
N GLU A 181 -19.42 -6.41 -14.96
CA GLU A 181 -19.95 -6.92 -16.25
C GLU A 181 -18.85 -7.16 -17.29
N ALA A 182 -17.76 -6.38 -17.26
CA ALA A 182 -16.64 -6.56 -18.17
C ALA A 182 -15.73 -7.75 -17.76
N LEU A 183 -15.86 -8.25 -16.53
CA LEU A 183 -15.06 -9.35 -15.99
C LEU A 183 -15.71 -10.72 -16.18
N GLY A 184 -16.96 -10.78 -16.69
CA GLY A 184 -17.69 -12.03 -16.79
C GLY A 184 -18.03 -12.66 -15.43
N ILE A 185 -17.86 -11.94 -14.33
CA ILE A 185 -18.25 -12.34 -12.97
C ILE A 185 -19.74 -12.01 -12.78
N THR A 186 -20.60 -12.63 -13.58
CA THR A 186 -22.04 -12.74 -13.31
C THR A 186 -22.26 -13.90 -12.33
N GLY A 187 -21.73 -13.77 -11.13
CA GLY A 187 -21.96 -14.73 -10.05
C GLY A 187 -22.32 -13.94 -8.78
N ALA A 188 -23.62 -13.75 -8.57
CA ALA A 188 -24.11 -13.28 -7.29
C ALA A 188 -23.43 -14.10 -6.18
N ILE A 189 -22.68 -13.44 -5.31
CA ILE A 189 -22.26 -14.04 -4.04
C ILE A 189 -23.54 -14.48 -3.35
N PRO A 190 -23.74 -15.77 -3.05
CA PRO A 190 -24.94 -16.20 -2.33
C PRO A 190 -24.91 -15.49 -0.98
N LYS A 191 -25.89 -14.62 -0.72
CA LYS A 191 -26.13 -14.11 0.61
C LYS A 191 -26.17 -15.30 1.54
N ALA A 192 -25.33 -15.31 2.57
CA ALA A 192 -25.36 -16.31 3.61
C ALA A 192 -26.80 -16.44 4.08
N SER A 193 -27.40 -17.63 3.88
CA SER A 193 -28.75 -17.91 4.33
C SER A 193 -28.76 -17.83 5.84
N GLU A 194 -29.48 -16.87 6.35
CA GLU A 194 -29.90 -16.86 7.75
C GLU A 194 -30.70 -18.14 8.02
N THR A 195 -30.05 -19.14 8.57
CA THR A 195 -30.74 -20.26 9.20
C THR A 195 -31.18 -19.80 10.59
N PRO A 196 -32.48 -19.74 10.87
CA PRO A 196 -32.94 -19.42 12.22
C PRO A 196 -32.57 -20.58 13.16
N PHE A 197 -31.87 -20.24 14.22
CA PHE A 197 -31.65 -21.15 15.36
C PHE A 197 -33.03 -21.48 15.97
N THR A 198 -33.52 -22.70 15.78
CA THR A 198 -34.64 -23.23 16.54
C THR A 198 -34.11 -23.70 17.88
N GLU A 199 -34.50 -23.00 18.93
CA GLU A 199 -34.36 -23.47 20.31
C GLU A 199 -35.12 -24.80 20.46
N GLY A 200 -34.40 -25.86 20.81
CA GLY A 200 -34.96 -27.14 21.18
C GLY A 200 -35.48 -27.09 22.60
N GLU A 201 -36.81 -27.22 22.76
CA GLU A 201 -37.46 -27.47 24.03
C GLU A 201 -36.99 -28.79 24.61
N HIS A 202 -36.50 -28.75 25.84
CA HIS A 202 -36.36 -29.93 26.69
C HIS A 202 -37.65 -30.12 27.48
N SER A 203 -38.29 -31.28 27.25
CA SER A 203 -39.19 -31.97 28.20
C SER A 203 -38.54 -33.23 28.70
#